data_ca4fa47578e4f40a1cc07febc43472e9
#
_entry.id   ca4fa47578e4f40a1cc07febc43472e9
#
_cell.length_a   1.000
_cell.length_b   1.000
_cell.length_c   1.000
_cell.angle_alpha   90.00
_cell.angle_beta   90.00
_cell.angle_gamma   90.00
#
_symmetry.space_group_name_H-M   'P 1'
#
loop_
_entity.id
_entity.type
_entity.pdbx_description
1 polymer ?
#
loop_
_entity_poly.entity_id
_entity_poly.type
_entity_poly.pdbx_seq_one_letter_code
_entity_poly.pdbx_strand_id
1 'polypeptide(L)'
;MSGLSLKDMVYPETVEESTAWEEADEAVGACLEAYQALIKAGVPLEDARYFLPQASPTRLVVTANFREWRHIIRLRTAPEAQWEIRELVGKIRDKLQEQAPSVFEDLK
;
A
#
# COMPACT_ATOMS: atom_id res chain seq x y z
N MET A 1 13.23 -7.29 -4.30
CA MET A 1 12.05 -7.95 -3.68
C MET A 1 12.38 -9.26 -2.97
N SER A 2 13.62 -9.77 -3.13
CA SER A 2 14.04 -10.99 -2.44
C SER A 2 14.12 -10.82 -0.92
N GLY A 3 14.19 -9.59 -0.41
CA GLY A 3 14.24 -9.33 1.02
C GLY A 3 12.89 -9.20 1.72
N LEU A 4 11.79 -9.50 1.01
CA LEU A 4 10.44 -9.41 1.58
C LEU A 4 10.23 -10.48 2.65
N SER A 5 9.68 -10.09 3.78
CA SER A 5 9.37 -11.01 4.87
C SER A 5 7.95 -10.79 5.37
N LEU A 6 7.47 -11.72 6.19
CA LEU A 6 6.11 -11.68 6.72
C LEU A 6 5.81 -10.40 7.50
N LYS A 7 6.81 -9.87 8.21
CA LYS A 7 6.66 -8.64 9.00
C LYS A 7 6.49 -7.38 8.14
N ASP A 8 6.84 -7.45 6.86
CA ASP A 8 6.71 -6.31 5.95
C ASP A 8 5.30 -6.17 5.36
N MET A 9 4.45 -7.17 5.55
CA MET A 9 3.10 -7.20 4.99
C MET A 9 2.20 -6.13 5.62
N VAL A 10 1.28 -5.62 4.84
CA VAL A 10 0.33 -4.59 5.26
C VAL A 10 -1.05 -5.22 5.41
N TYR A 11 -1.62 -5.14 6.60
CA TYR A 11 -2.93 -5.73 6.89
C TYR A 11 -3.94 -4.65 7.25
N PRO A 12 -5.16 -4.72 6.69
CA PRO A 12 -6.25 -3.88 7.17
C PRO A 12 -6.56 -4.16 8.65
N GLU A 13 -6.90 -3.12 9.39
CA GLU A 13 -7.25 -3.25 10.80
C GLU A 13 -8.40 -4.25 11.01
N THR A 14 -9.38 -4.24 10.10
CA THR A 14 -10.51 -5.18 10.17
C THR A 14 -10.07 -6.64 10.09
N VAL A 15 -8.98 -6.92 9.38
CA VAL A 15 -8.41 -8.28 9.29
C VAL A 15 -7.69 -8.62 10.59
N GLU A 16 -6.89 -7.71 11.11
CA GLU A 16 -6.14 -7.93 12.36
C GLU A 16 -7.06 -8.15 13.56
N GLU A 17 -8.22 -7.52 13.57
CA GLU A 17 -9.21 -7.63 14.64
C GLU A 17 -10.18 -8.80 14.46
N SER A 18 -10.12 -9.50 13.32
CA SER A 18 -11.05 -10.57 13.02
C SER A 18 -10.69 -11.86 13.74
N THR A 19 -11.68 -12.74 13.89
CA THR A 19 -11.45 -14.09 14.44
C THR A 19 -10.72 -14.99 13.47
N ALA A 20 -10.61 -14.59 12.20
CA ALA A 20 -9.91 -15.34 11.16
C ALA A 20 -8.49 -14.81 10.91
N TRP A 21 -7.94 -14.02 11.83
CA TRP A 21 -6.61 -13.44 11.70
C TRP A 21 -5.52 -14.49 11.44
N GLU A 22 -5.54 -15.59 12.21
CA GLU A 22 -4.53 -16.63 12.07
C GLU A 22 -4.54 -17.30 10.70
N GLU A 23 -5.74 -17.56 10.18
CA GLU A 23 -5.89 -18.15 8.85
C GLU A 23 -5.37 -17.22 7.76
N ALA A 24 -5.64 -15.92 7.88
CA ALA A 24 -5.16 -14.93 6.93
C ALA A 24 -3.63 -14.84 6.96
N ASP A 25 -3.05 -14.82 8.14
CA ASP A 25 -1.60 -14.75 8.33
C ASP A 25 -0.91 -15.99 7.77
N GLU A 26 -1.48 -17.18 7.99
CA GLU A 26 -0.95 -18.43 7.43
C GLU A 26 -0.99 -18.42 5.89
N ALA A 27 -2.07 -17.92 5.31
CA ALA A 27 -2.21 -17.87 3.85
C ALA A 27 -1.15 -16.95 3.24
N VAL A 28 -0.91 -15.79 3.87
CA VAL A 28 0.12 -14.86 3.43
C VAL A 28 1.50 -15.48 3.54
N GLY A 29 1.78 -16.18 4.64
CA GLY A 29 3.04 -16.89 4.84
C GLY A 29 3.29 -17.94 3.78
N ALA A 30 2.27 -18.72 3.42
CA ALA A 30 2.37 -19.75 2.37
C ALA A 30 2.66 -19.11 1.00
N CYS A 31 2.00 -18.01 0.67
CA CYS A 31 2.26 -17.27 -0.57
C CYS A 31 3.70 -16.76 -0.63
N LEU A 32 4.20 -16.22 0.47
CA LEU A 32 5.56 -15.72 0.53
C LEU A 32 6.58 -16.83 0.37
N GLU A 33 6.34 -17.98 0.99
CA GLU A 33 7.20 -19.16 0.83
C GLU A 33 7.23 -19.64 -0.62
N ALA A 34 6.07 -19.67 -1.28
CA ALA A 34 5.97 -20.05 -2.68
C ALA A 34 6.78 -19.10 -3.57
N TYR A 35 6.66 -17.80 -3.30
CA TYR A 35 7.39 -16.76 -4.03
C TYR A 35 8.91 -16.98 -3.90
N GLN A 36 9.38 -17.18 -2.68
CA GLN A 36 10.81 -17.38 -2.42
C GLN A 36 11.33 -18.66 -3.07
N ALA A 37 10.54 -19.74 -3.04
CA ALA A 37 10.90 -21.00 -3.67
C ALA A 37 11.00 -20.86 -5.19
N LEU A 38 10.10 -20.11 -5.80
CA LEU A 38 10.12 -19.85 -7.24
C LEU A 38 11.38 -19.08 -7.66
N ILE A 39 11.77 -18.08 -6.86
CA ILE A 39 12.99 -17.31 -7.13
C ILE A 39 14.22 -18.21 -7.05
N LYS A 40 14.30 -19.08 -6.03
CA LYS A 40 15.40 -20.03 -5.89
C LYS A 40 15.46 -21.01 -7.05
N ALA A 41 14.32 -21.38 -7.60
CA ALA A 41 14.24 -22.30 -8.75
C ALA A 41 14.59 -21.62 -10.08
N GLY A 42 14.87 -20.33 -10.07
CA GLY A 42 15.28 -19.60 -11.28
C GLY A 42 14.13 -18.99 -12.06
N VAL A 43 12.93 -18.95 -11.49
CA VAL A 43 11.79 -18.31 -12.14
C VAL A 43 12.01 -16.79 -12.16
N PRO A 44 11.78 -16.10 -13.29
CA PRO A 44 11.94 -14.64 -13.33
C PRO A 44 11.06 -13.95 -12.30
N LEU A 45 11.56 -12.84 -11.74
CA LEU A 45 10.84 -12.07 -10.73
C LEU A 45 9.44 -11.66 -11.18
N GLU A 46 9.30 -11.27 -12.44
CA GLU A 46 8.01 -10.85 -12.99
C GLU A 46 6.95 -11.94 -12.97
N ASP A 47 7.38 -13.20 -13.09
CA ASP A 47 6.49 -14.34 -13.04
C ASP A 47 6.27 -14.82 -11.60
N ALA A 48 7.32 -14.82 -10.79
CA ALA A 48 7.23 -15.21 -9.39
C ALA A 48 6.28 -14.28 -8.61
N ARG A 49 6.20 -13.00 -8.98
CA ARG A 49 5.32 -12.02 -8.33
C ARG A 49 3.84 -12.35 -8.41
N TYR A 50 3.44 -13.24 -9.30
CA TYR A 50 2.05 -13.72 -9.34
C TYR A 50 1.62 -14.37 -8.03
N PHE A 51 2.57 -14.85 -7.24
CA PHE A 51 2.31 -15.53 -5.98
C PHE A 51 2.46 -14.64 -4.76
N LEU A 52 2.74 -13.34 -4.95
CA LEU A 52 2.76 -12.41 -3.84
C LEU A 52 1.34 -12.04 -3.44
N PRO A 53 1.05 -12.01 -2.13
CA PRO A 53 -0.27 -11.58 -1.68
C PRO A 53 -0.45 -10.07 -1.90
N GLN A 54 -1.71 -9.64 -1.98
CA GLN A 54 -2.03 -8.23 -2.12
C GLN A 54 -1.56 -7.40 -0.93
N ALA A 55 -1.35 -8.03 0.22
CA ALA A 55 -0.82 -7.38 1.42
C ALA A 55 0.65 -6.94 1.28
N SER A 56 1.34 -7.31 0.20
CA SER A 56 2.74 -6.98 0.00
C SER A 56 2.93 -5.48 -0.20
N PRO A 57 3.94 -4.87 0.47
CA PRO A 57 4.21 -3.45 0.32
C PRO A 57 4.86 -3.14 -1.02
N THR A 58 4.72 -1.89 -1.47
CA THR A 58 5.38 -1.41 -2.67
C THR A 58 5.86 0.02 -2.45
N ARG A 59 6.75 0.48 -3.32
CA ARG A 59 7.23 1.86 -3.32
C ARG A 59 7.02 2.46 -4.68
N LEU A 60 6.50 3.69 -4.69
CA LEU A 60 6.28 4.45 -5.91
C LEU A 60 6.80 5.86 -5.70
N VAL A 61 7.29 6.46 -6.79
CA VAL A 61 7.60 7.88 -6.82
C VAL A 61 6.62 8.52 -7.81
N VAL A 62 5.87 9.51 -7.34
CA VAL A 62 4.87 10.19 -8.15
C VAL A 62 5.21 11.67 -8.19
N THR A 63 5.29 12.22 -9.40
CA THR A 63 5.51 13.64 -9.60
C THR A 63 4.28 14.24 -10.25
N ALA A 64 3.76 15.31 -9.67
CA ALA A 64 2.57 15.99 -10.19
C ALA A 64 2.66 17.47 -9.83
N ASN A 65 2.04 18.33 -10.64
CA ASN A 65 1.96 19.73 -10.31
C ASN A 65 0.93 19.96 -9.20
N PHE A 66 0.86 21.17 -8.65
CA PHE A 66 -0.04 21.47 -7.54
C PHE A 66 -1.51 21.25 -7.89
N ARG A 67 -1.91 21.57 -9.09
CA ARG A 67 -3.29 21.37 -9.55
C ARG A 67 -3.67 19.91 -9.53
N GLU A 68 -2.78 19.05 -10.05
CA GLU A 68 -2.98 17.60 -10.04
C GLU A 68 -3.05 17.06 -8.62
N TRP A 69 -2.18 17.52 -7.73
CA TRP A 69 -2.22 17.09 -6.34
C TRP A 69 -3.53 17.49 -5.66
N ARG A 70 -4.05 18.69 -5.93
CA ARG A 70 -5.33 19.11 -5.38
C ARG A 70 -6.46 18.18 -5.82
N HIS A 71 -6.44 17.80 -7.11
CA HIS A 71 -7.43 16.86 -7.66
C HIS A 71 -7.32 15.48 -7.00
N ILE A 72 -6.09 14.95 -6.90
CA ILE A 72 -5.83 13.65 -6.28
C ILE A 72 -6.31 13.65 -4.82
N ILE A 73 -6.00 14.69 -4.07
CA ILE A 73 -6.40 14.81 -2.66
C ILE A 73 -7.92 14.79 -2.52
N ARG A 74 -8.63 15.59 -3.32
CA ARG A 74 -10.10 15.61 -3.27
C ARG A 74 -10.71 14.27 -3.57
N LEU A 75 -10.18 13.59 -4.59
CA LEU A 75 -10.73 12.33 -5.06
C LEU A 75 -10.45 11.19 -4.08
N ARG A 76 -9.25 11.14 -3.52
CA ARG A 76 -8.80 10.00 -2.72
C ARG A 76 -8.98 10.15 -1.22
N THR A 77 -9.27 11.34 -0.72
CA THR A 77 -9.63 11.53 0.70
C THR A 77 -11.13 11.50 0.93
N ALA A 78 -11.92 11.35 -0.14
CA ALA A 78 -13.37 11.24 -0.03
C ALA A 78 -13.76 9.98 0.75
N PRO A 79 -14.89 10.00 1.48
CA PRO A 79 -15.32 8.83 2.27
C PRO A 79 -15.51 7.56 1.46
N GLU A 80 -15.79 7.68 0.16
CA GLU A 80 -16.00 6.55 -0.76
C GLU A 80 -14.69 5.88 -1.17
N ALA A 81 -13.54 6.53 -0.96
CA ALA A 81 -12.26 5.95 -1.33
C ALA A 81 -11.89 4.80 -0.37
N GLN A 82 -11.13 3.85 -0.92
CA GLN A 82 -10.66 2.72 -0.12
C GLN A 82 -9.77 3.24 1.02
N TRP A 83 -9.83 2.56 2.18
CA TRP A 83 -9.22 3.05 3.42
C TRP A 83 -7.71 3.35 3.29
N GLU A 84 -6.95 2.51 2.61
CA GLU A 84 -5.49 2.66 2.53
C GLU A 84 -5.08 3.86 1.68
N ILE A 85 -5.69 4.00 0.51
CA ILE A 85 -5.40 5.15 -0.35
C ILE A 85 -5.87 6.45 0.31
N ARG A 86 -6.98 6.41 1.01
CA ARG A 86 -7.49 7.57 1.75
C ARG A 86 -6.53 8.00 2.85
N GLU A 87 -6.00 7.04 3.61
CA GLU A 87 -5.03 7.31 4.66
C GLU A 87 -3.72 7.85 4.09
N LEU A 88 -3.20 7.20 3.05
CA LEU A 88 -1.95 7.60 2.41
C LEU A 88 -2.04 9.02 1.83
N VAL A 89 -3.09 9.29 1.07
CA VAL A 89 -3.25 10.61 0.44
C VAL A 89 -3.55 11.68 1.49
N GLY A 90 -4.22 11.31 2.59
CA GLY A 90 -4.38 12.21 3.72
C GLY A 90 -3.05 12.65 4.32
N LYS A 91 -2.10 11.74 4.45
CA LYS A 91 -0.75 12.07 4.91
C LYS A 91 -0.01 12.96 3.92
N ILE A 92 -0.18 12.72 2.62
CA ILE A 92 0.39 13.57 1.57
C ILE A 92 -0.19 14.97 1.66
N ARG A 93 -1.51 15.08 1.83
CA ARG A 93 -2.19 16.38 2.01
C ARG A 93 -1.58 17.16 3.17
N ASP A 94 -1.38 16.50 4.30
CA ASP A 94 -0.83 17.15 5.49
C ASP A 94 0.58 17.69 5.22
N LYS A 95 1.40 16.92 4.52
CA LYS A 95 2.75 17.35 4.13
C LYS A 95 2.72 18.52 3.17
N LEU A 96 1.82 18.52 2.18
CA LEU A 96 1.69 19.61 1.22
C LEU A 96 1.14 20.88 1.88
N GLN A 97 0.22 20.74 2.82
CA GLN A 97 -0.27 21.88 3.59
C GLN A 97 0.84 22.54 4.42
N GLU A 98 1.75 21.73 4.95
CA GLU A 98 2.91 22.21 5.68
C GLU A 98 3.88 22.99 4.78
N GLN A 99 4.13 22.47 3.57
CA GLN A 99 5.11 23.06 2.64
C GLN A 99 4.54 24.21 1.82
N ALA A 100 3.26 24.18 1.48
CA ALA A 100 2.62 25.19 0.64
C ALA A 100 1.19 25.47 1.14
N PRO A 101 1.06 26.08 2.33
CA PRO A 101 -0.25 26.28 2.95
C PRO A 101 -1.22 27.10 2.09
N SER A 102 -0.75 28.11 1.40
CA SER A 102 -1.62 28.96 0.58
C SER A 102 -2.26 28.21 -0.58
N VAL A 103 -1.67 27.07 -1.00
CA VAL A 103 -2.18 26.26 -2.10
C VAL A 103 -3.13 25.16 -1.61
N PHE A 104 -2.89 24.61 -0.42
CA PHE A 104 -3.56 23.39 0.05
C PHE A 104 -4.39 23.57 1.33
N GLU A 105 -4.38 24.73 1.96
CA GLU A 105 -5.04 24.92 3.27
C GLU A 105 -6.55 24.68 3.26
N ASP A 106 -7.20 24.85 2.11
CA ASP A 106 -8.64 24.65 1.97
C ASP A 106 -9.07 23.19 1.85
N LEU A 107 -8.14 22.28 1.67
CA LEU A 107 -8.42 20.85 1.50
C LEU A 107 -8.44 20.17 2.88
N LYS A 108 -9.55 19.54 3.20
CA LYS A 108 -9.74 18.89 4.50
C LYS A 108 -9.97 17.40 4.39
#